data_87fefbab579c7dc026a4a736874c1743
#
_entry.id   87fefbab579c7dc026a4a736874c1743
#
_cell.length_a   1.000
_cell.length_b   1.000
_cell.length_c   1.000
_cell.angle_alpha   90.00
_cell.angle_beta   90.00
_cell.angle_gamma   90.00
#
_symmetry.space_group_name_H-M   'P 1'
#
loop_
_entity.id
_entity.type
_entity.pdbx_description
1 polymer ?
#
loop_
_entity_poly.entity_id
_entity_poly.type
_entity_poly.pdbx_seq_one_letter_code
_entity_poly.pdbx_strand_id
1 'polypeptide(L)'
;DPMSADTIETAHDKSMALIQELQEELDRSFKVSRTNTISSAEFTDSATDRASKTLGFDSSGDLTVVADFLPAGGDSAQFTYSTTTTDSDPGSGIIRFSNTTLASATAAYIDDLEANGTDVSAWVQSFDDVTGNATNRGRLRVTKSNSLTVWHTFKISGAITDASGYTKLALTYIDGAGSLAD
;
A
#
# COMPACT_ATOMS: atom_id res chain seq x y z
N ASP A 1 62.64 8.99 -24.49
CA ASP A 1 62.84 10.13 -23.60
C ASP A 1 62.19 9.82 -22.27
N PRO A 2 62.91 9.81 -21.17
CA PRO A 2 62.28 9.53 -19.88
C PRO A 2 61.27 10.64 -19.57
N MET A 3 60.06 10.26 -19.15
CA MET A 3 59.02 11.19 -18.74
C MET A 3 59.58 12.19 -17.71
N SER A 4 59.35 13.48 -17.91
CA SER A 4 59.80 14.51 -16.99
C SER A 4 59.10 14.34 -15.61
N ALA A 5 59.75 14.78 -14.54
CA ALA A 5 59.16 14.75 -13.21
C ALA A 5 57.80 15.50 -13.19
N ASP A 6 57.70 16.62 -13.86
CA ASP A 6 56.47 17.42 -13.98
C ASP A 6 55.33 16.66 -14.66
N THR A 7 55.64 15.80 -15.65
CA THR A 7 54.63 14.97 -16.33
C THR A 7 54.08 13.89 -15.40
N ILE A 8 54.96 13.29 -14.59
CA ILE A 8 54.60 12.28 -13.60
C ILE A 8 53.78 12.90 -12.48
N GLU A 9 54.14 14.07 -11.98
CA GLU A 9 53.45 14.80 -10.94
C GLU A 9 52.03 15.21 -11.42
N THR A 10 51.92 15.79 -12.62
CA THR A 10 50.64 16.14 -13.22
C THR A 10 49.73 14.92 -13.40
N ALA A 11 50.26 13.77 -13.80
CA ALA A 11 49.51 12.53 -13.93
C ALA A 11 49.04 12.00 -12.58
N HIS A 12 49.89 12.12 -11.55
CA HIS A 12 49.54 11.72 -10.19
C HIS A 12 48.42 12.61 -9.60
N ASP A 13 48.53 13.93 -9.75
CA ASP A 13 47.52 14.89 -9.29
C ASP A 13 46.17 14.64 -9.95
N LYS A 14 46.13 14.37 -11.25
CA LYS A 14 44.89 13.99 -11.96
C LYS A 14 44.31 12.69 -11.42
N SER A 15 45.14 11.71 -11.14
CA SER A 15 44.70 10.43 -10.57
C SER A 15 44.11 10.62 -9.17
N MET A 16 44.71 11.45 -8.34
CA MET A 16 44.22 11.77 -7.01
C MET A 16 42.86 12.52 -7.07
N ALA A 17 42.73 13.48 -7.99
CA ALA A 17 41.47 14.21 -8.20
C ALA A 17 40.32 13.26 -8.62
N LEU A 18 40.57 12.34 -9.55
CA LEU A 18 39.61 11.34 -9.98
C LEU A 18 39.21 10.37 -8.83
N ILE A 19 40.19 9.97 -8.00
CA ILE A 19 39.92 9.12 -6.83
C ILE A 19 39.02 9.87 -5.83
N GLN A 20 39.26 11.15 -5.58
CA GLN A 20 38.45 11.97 -4.70
C GLN A 20 37.03 12.13 -5.23
N GLU A 21 36.88 12.40 -6.54
CA GLU A 21 35.55 12.50 -7.19
C GLU A 21 34.76 11.18 -7.07
N LEU A 22 35.42 10.05 -7.36
CA LEU A 22 34.82 8.73 -7.18
C LEU A 22 34.43 8.44 -5.72
N GLN A 23 35.27 8.88 -4.77
CA GLN A 23 34.96 8.76 -3.34
C GLN A 23 33.72 9.54 -2.97
N GLU A 24 33.58 10.79 -3.45
CA GLU A 24 32.41 11.62 -3.20
C GLU A 24 31.12 11.01 -3.82
N GLU A 25 31.21 10.46 -5.03
CA GLU A 25 30.08 9.76 -5.67
C GLU A 25 29.66 8.52 -4.86
N LEU A 26 30.65 7.73 -4.42
CA LEU A 26 30.41 6.57 -3.58
C LEU A 26 29.78 6.95 -2.23
N ASP A 27 30.18 8.07 -1.63
CA ASP A 27 29.64 8.52 -0.34
C ASP A 27 28.19 9.02 -0.43
N ARG A 28 27.75 9.41 -1.62
CA ARG A 28 26.35 9.77 -1.92
C ARG A 28 25.52 8.58 -2.40
N SER A 29 26.11 7.41 -2.61
CA SER A 29 25.42 6.23 -3.12
C SER A 29 24.83 5.40 -1.97
N PHE A 30 23.74 4.69 -2.28
CA PHE A 30 23.20 3.67 -1.37
C PHE A 30 24.19 2.48 -1.33
N LYS A 31 24.70 2.18 -0.13
CA LYS A 31 25.70 1.12 0.06
C LYS A 31 25.10 -0.04 0.83
N VAL A 32 25.27 -1.23 0.31
CA VAL A 32 24.98 -2.46 1.04
C VAL A 32 26.27 -3.03 1.60
N SER A 33 26.21 -3.62 2.79
CA SER A 33 27.38 -4.23 3.42
C SER A 33 28.01 -5.29 2.51
N ARG A 34 29.34 -5.32 2.44
CA ARG A 34 30.11 -6.31 1.67
C ARG A 34 29.85 -7.76 2.11
N THR A 35 29.25 -7.96 3.28
CA THR A 35 28.86 -9.27 3.82
C THR A 35 27.44 -9.69 3.44
N ASN A 36 26.65 -8.79 2.86
CA ASN A 36 25.31 -9.09 2.38
C ASN A 36 25.35 -9.49 0.92
N THR A 37 24.65 -10.57 0.59
CA THR A 37 24.46 -11.00 -0.79
C THR A 37 23.24 -10.29 -1.33
N ILE A 38 23.42 -9.43 -2.33
CA ILE A 38 22.32 -8.93 -3.19
C ILE A 38 22.55 -9.57 -4.54
N SER A 39 21.53 -10.18 -5.13
CA SER A 39 21.61 -10.79 -6.44
C SER A 39 21.64 -9.74 -7.55
N SER A 40 21.03 -8.58 -7.34
CA SER A 40 21.13 -7.41 -8.21
C SER A 40 21.23 -6.13 -7.39
N ALA A 41 22.30 -5.36 -7.62
CA ALA A 41 22.46 -4.01 -7.08
C ALA A 41 21.92 -2.94 -8.03
N GLU A 42 21.40 -3.33 -9.18
CA GLU A 42 20.87 -2.45 -10.20
C GLU A 42 19.37 -2.26 -10.01
N PHE A 43 18.93 -1.01 -9.95
CA PHE A 43 17.53 -0.64 -9.86
C PHE A 43 16.97 -0.52 -11.28
N THR A 44 16.30 -1.58 -11.74
CA THR A 44 15.89 -1.73 -13.14
C THR A 44 14.50 -1.12 -13.47
N ASP A 45 13.73 -0.73 -12.43
CA ASP A 45 12.39 -0.18 -12.63
C ASP A 45 12.42 1.16 -13.38
N SER A 46 11.51 1.33 -14.33
CA SER A 46 11.39 2.57 -15.11
C SER A 46 10.91 3.75 -14.24
N ALA A 47 11.12 4.98 -14.71
CA ALA A 47 10.61 6.17 -14.01
C ALA A 47 9.08 6.13 -13.83
N THR A 48 8.36 5.55 -14.79
CA THR A 48 6.90 5.39 -14.71
C THR A 48 6.52 4.39 -13.63
N ASP A 49 7.24 3.28 -13.50
CA ASP A 49 6.97 2.25 -12.50
C ASP A 49 7.30 2.74 -11.08
N ARG A 50 8.29 3.62 -10.95
CA ARG A 50 8.70 4.22 -9.68
C ARG A 50 7.82 5.38 -9.21
N ALA A 51 7.04 5.98 -10.13
CA ALA A 51 6.20 7.14 -9.79
C ALA A 51 5.20 6.77 -8.69
N SER A 52 5.18 7.55 -7.61
CA SER A 52 4.31 7.36 -6.44
C SER A 52 4.50 6.01 -5.72
N LYS A 53 5.68 5.41 -5.83
CA LYS A 53 6.05 4.17 -5.13
C LYS A 53 7.10 4.44 -4.05
N THR A 54 7.19 3.53 -3.10
CA THR A 54 8.24 3.53 -2.07
C THR A 54 9.34 2.56 -2.46
N LEU A 55 10.60 2.97 -2.27
CA LEU A 55 11.74 2.07 -2.41
C LEU A 55 11.73 1.05 -1.27
N GLY A 56 11.81 -0.23 -1.60
CA GLY A 56 11.82 -1.32 -0.64
C GLY A 56 12.73 -2.46 -1.07
N PHE A 57 12.61 -3.58 -0.37
CA PHE A 57 13.30 -4.82 -0.72
C PHE A 57 12.26 -5.90 -0.98
N ASP A 58 12.50 -6.73 -1.99
CA ASP A 58 11.68 -7.89 -2.29
C ASP A 58 11.95 -9.07 -1.32
N SER A 59 11.30 -10.20 -1.54
CA SER A 59 11.48 -11.40 -0.71
C SER A 59 12.88 -12.02 -0.81
N SER A 60 13.66 -11.65 -1.82
CA SER A 60 15.06 -12.06 -2.01
C SER A 60 16.05 -11.06 -1.40
N GLY A 61 15.55 -9.90 -0.94
CA GLY A 61 16.36 -8.81 -0.42
C GLY A 61 16.94 -7.89 -1.49
N ASP A 62 16.48 -8.00 -2.73
CA ASP A 62 16.88 -7.12 -3.84
C ASP A 62 16.05 -5.83 -3.84
N LEU A 63 16.62 -4.73 -4.36
CA LEU A 63 15.94 -3.44 -4.45
C LEU A 63 14.75 -3.52 -5.41
N THR A 64 13.60 -3.05 -4.95
CA THR A 64 12.37 -2.99 -5.73
C THR A 64 11.51 -1.79 -5.35
N VAL A 65 10.51 -1.48 -6.14
CA VAL A 65 9.45 -0.55 -5.75
C VAL A 65 8.28 -1.30 -5.15
N VAL A 66 7.87 -0.88 -3.97
CA VAL A 66 6.67 -1.40 -3.33
C VAL A 66 5.51 -0.45 -3.55
N ALA A 67 4.33 -1.01 -3.77
CA ALA A 67 3.10 -0.23 -3.83
C ALA A 67 2.89 0.54 -2.52
N ASP A 68 2.11 1.62 -2.60
CA ASP A 68 1.88 2.56 -1.52
C ASP A 68 1.90 1.95 -0.12
N PHE A 69 2.62 2.63 0.76
CA PHE A 69 2.62 2.31 2.17
C PHE A 69 1.18 2.40 2.69
N LEU A 70 0.60 1.27 3.04
CA LEU A 70 -0.65 1.28 3.80
C LEU A 70 -0.40 2.09 5.07
N PRO A 71 -1.23 3.10 5.39
CA PRO A 71 -1.07 3.83 6.62
C PRO A 71 -1.11 2.85 7.78
N ALA A 72 0.06 2.60 8.39
CA ALA A 72 0.21 1.70 9.51
C ALA A 72 -0.57 2.26 10.69
N GLY A 73 -1.63 1.59 11.08
CA GLY A 73 -2.43 2.00 12.24
C GLY A 73 -3.66 1.13 12.40
N GLY A 74 -3.49 -0.12 12.84
CA GLY A 74 -4.58 -1.05 13.06
C GLY A 74 -4.80 -2.02 11.89
N ASP A 75 -5.66 -2.99 12.12
CA ASP A 75 -6.05 -3.95 11.09
C ASP A 75 -6.79 -3.22 9.98
N SER A 76 -6.23 -3.23 8.77
CA SER A 76 -6.79 -2.58 7.59
C SER A 76 -6.51 -3.42 6.35
N ALA A 77 -7.44 -3.41 5.40
CA ALA A 77 -7.28 -4.01 4.10
C ALA A 77 -7.61 -2.99 3.01
N GLN A 78 -7.02 -3.14 1.84
CA GLN A 78 -7.18 -2.22 0.72
C GLN A 78 -8.13 -2.80 -0.31
N PHE A 79 -9.10 -1.99 -0.74
CA PHE A 79 -10.09 -2.37 -1.75
C PHE A 79 -10.25 -1.27 -2.79
N THR A 80 -10.64 -1.66 -3.99
CA THR A 80 -11.12 -0.73 -5.01
C THR A 80 -12.59 -0.42 -4.73
N TYR A 81 -12.94 0.86 -4.62
CA TYR A 81 -14.34 1.26 -4.44
C TYR A 81 -15.12 1.17 -5.76
N SER A 82 -16.30 0.56 -5.70
CA SER A 82 -17.23 0.50 -6.83
C SER A 82 -18.54 1.27 -6.52
N THR A 83 -19.00 2.06 -7.46
CA THR A 83 -20.29 2.79 -7.36
C THR A 83 -21.51 1.93 -7.62
N THR A 84 -21.33 0.67 -8.02
CA THR A 84 -22.44 -0.30 -8.18
C THR A 84 -23.04 -0.61 -6.81
N THR A 85 -24.37 -0.70 -6.72
CA THR A 85 -25.07 -0.89 -5.44
C THR A 85 -25.74 -2.27 -5.32
N THR A 86 -25.57 -3.14 -6.31
CA THR A 86 -26.19 -4.47 -6.36
C THR A 86 -25.64 -5.38 -5.27
N ASP A 87 -26.52 -6.09 -4.58
CA ASP A 87 -26.18 -7.17 -3.66
C ASP A 87 -25.76 -8.43 -4.45
N SER A 88 -24.50 -8.50 -4.78
CA SER A 88 -23.85 -9.63 -5.44
C SER A 88 -22.35 -9.55 -5.18
N ASP A 89 -21.62 -10.59 -5.50
CA ASP A 89 -20.17 -10.60 -5.49
C ASP A 89 -19.62 -9.35 -6.22
N PRO A 90 -18.86 -8.49 -5.52
CA PRO A 90 -18.31 -7.27 -6.13
C PRO A 90 -17.17 -7.53 -7.11
N GLY A 91 -16.57 -8.72 -7.07
CA GLY A 91 -15.37 -9.09 -7.81
C GLY A 91 -14.10 -8.82 -7.01
N SER A 92 -13.03 -9.52 -7.39
CA SER A 92 -11.76 -9.56 -6.65
C SER A 92 -11.23 -8.16 -6.29
N GLY A 93 -10.97 -7.97 -5.00
CA GLY A 93 -10.40 -6.74 -4.47
C GLY A 93 -11.34 -5.53 -4.44
N ILE A 94 -12.66 -5.73 -4.55
CA ILE A 94 -13.63 -4.66 -4.65
C ILE A 94 -14.49 -4.56 -3.39
N ILE A 95 -14.78 -3.33 -2.97
CA ILE A 95 -15.80 -3.00 -1.99
C ILE A 95 -16.88 -2.14 -2.63
N ARG A 96 -18.15 -2.41 -2.31
CA ARG A 96 -19.29 -1.57 -2.70
C ARG A 96 -20.29 -1.43 -1.56
N PHE A 97 -21.17 -0.46 -1.67
CA PHE A 97 -22.21 -0.19 -0.68
C PHE A 97 -23.59 -0.27 -1.32
N SER A 98 -24.62 -0.52 -0.51
CA SER A 98 -26.02 -0.59 -0.96
C SER A 98 -26.58 0.73 -1.50
N ASN A 99 -25.83 1.83 -1.36
CA ASN A 99 -26.21 3.14 -1.88
C ASN A 99 -24.95 3.94 -2.27
N THR A 100 -25.01 4.66 -3.39
CA THR A 100 -23.92 5.57 -3.82
C THR A 100 -23.75 6.77 -2.89
N THR A 101 -24.85 7.22 -2.25
CA THR A 101 -24.80 8.18 -1.14
C THR A 101 -24.52 7.41 0.14
N LEU A 102 -23.28 7.42 0.60
CA LEU A 102 -22.82 6.58 1.70
C LEU A 102 -23.58 6.84 3.02
N ALA A 103 -24.05 8.07 3.24
CA ALA A 103 -24.91 8.40 4.38
C ALA A 103 -26.24 7.64 4.39
N SER A 104 -26.67 7.13 3.24
CA SER A 104 -27.89 6.33 3.08
C SER A 104 -27.62 4.83 2.92
N ALA A 105 -26.35 4.42 2.94
CA ALA A 105 -25.98 3.02 2.82
C ALA A 105 -26.30 2.24 4.09
N THR A 106 -26.97 1.10 3.93
CA THR A 106 -27.35 0.19 5.02
C THR A 106 -26.60 -1.13 4.97
N ALA A 107 -25.83 -1.37 3.92
CA ALA A 107 -24.97 -2.54 3.79
C ALA A 107 -23.70 -2.22 3.01
N ALA A 108 -22.64 -3.00 3.29
CA ALA A 108 -21.46 -3.11 2.45
C ALA A 108 -21.33 -4.55 1.93
N TYR A 109 -20.78 -4.67 0.75
CA TYR A 109 -20.42 -5.92 0.07
C TYR A 109 -18.93 -5.89 -0.18
N ILE A 110 -18.19 -6.77 0.49
CA ILE A 110 -16.73 -6.78 0.52
C ILE A 110 -16.28 -8.12 -0.06
N ASP A 111 -15.47 -8.08 -1.10
CA ASP A 111 -14.85 -9.29 -1.65
C ASP A 111 -13.98 -10.00 -0.61
N ASP A 112 -13.87 -11.31 -0.71
CA ASP A 112 -13.05 -12.10 0.20
C ASP A 112 -11.55 -11.86 0.00
N LEU A 113 -11.15 -11.35 -1.18
CA LEU A 113 -9.78 -10.93 -1.48
C LEU A 113 -9.65 -9.41 -1.38
N GLU A 114 -8.60 -8.91 -0.78
CA GLU A 114 -8.25 -7.50 -0.88
C GLU A 114 -7.59 -7.16 -2.23
N ALA A 115 -7.33 -5.88 -2.50
CA ALA A 115 -6.84 -5.39 -3.80
C ALA A 115 -5.52 -6.00 -4.27
N ASN A 116 -4.68 -6.52 -3.37
CA ASN A 116 -3.45 -7.23 -3.70
C ASN A 116 -3.63 -8.75 -3.90
N GLY A 117 -4.87 -9.26 -3.72
CA GLY A 117 -5.21 -10.67 -3.86
C GLY A 117 -5.06 -11.52 -2.59
N THR A 118 -4.77 -10.92 -1.45
CA THR A 118 -4.72 -11.64 -0.17
C THR A 118 -6.13 -11.95 0.32
N ASP A 119 -6.39 -13.18 0.75
CA ASP A 119 -7.66 -13.58 1.36
C ASP A 119 -7.79 -12.97 2.77
N VAL A 120 -8.81 -12.14 2.93
CA VAL A 120 -9.15 -11.45 4.19
C VAL A 120 -10.54 -11.83 4.70
N SER A 121 -11.17 -12.86 4.12
CA SER A 121 -12.53 -13.29 4.43
C SER A 121 -12.72 -13.58 5.93
N ALA A 122 -11.85 -14.38 6.52
CA ALA A 122 -11.92 -14.73 7.94
C ALA A 122 -11.81 -13.48 8.86
N TRP A 123 -10.98 -12.50 8.46
CA TRP A 123 -10.83 -11.25 9.20
C TRP A 123 -12.11 -10.39 9.10
N VAL A 124 -12.66 -10.21 7.91
CA VAL A 124 -13.90 -9.44 7.70
C VAL A 124 -15.08 -10.12 8.41
N GLN A 125 -15.16 -11.44 8.37
CA GLN A 125 -16.21 -12.22 9.02
C GLN A 125 -16.14 -12.13 10.56
N SER A 126 -14.97 -11.88 11.14
CA SER A 126 -14.82 -11.70 12.59
C SER A 126 -15.37 -10.38 13.14
N PHE A 127 -15.77 -9.43 12.30
CA PHE A 127 -16.23 -8.12 12.75
C PHE A 127 -17.53 -8.16 13.57
N ASP A 128 -18.29 -9.23 13.53
CA ASP A 128 -19.48 -9.41 14.33
C ASP A 128 -19.34 -10.37 15.51
N ASP A 129 -18.16 -10.88 15.77
CA ASP A 129 -17.87 -11.82 16.89
C ASP A 129 -17.98 -11.15 18.28
N VAL A 130 -18.15 -9.84 18.33
CA VAL A 130 -18.36 -9.11 19.58
C VAL A 130 -19.66 -9.52 20.22
N THR A 131 -19.57 -10.25 21.32
CA THR A 131 -20.72 -10.68 22.11
C THR A 131 -21.25 -9.55 23.00
N GLY A 132 -22.58 -9.52 23.21
CA GLY A 132 -23.21 -8.62 24.18
C GLY A 132 -23.96 -7.41 23.59
N ASN A 133 -23.75 -7.05 22.32
CA ASN A 133 -24.54 -5.99 21.68
C ASN A 133 -24.87 -6.31 20.22
N ALA A 134 -26.04 -6.87 19.99
CA ALA A 134 -26.49 -7.32 18.67
C ALA A 134 -26.66 -6.18 17.63
N THR A 135 -26.74 -4.93 18.07
CA THR A 135 -26.97 -3.76 17.20
C THR A 135 -25.79 -2.81 17.12
N ASN A 136 -24.68 -3.14 17.80
CA ASN A 136 -23.44 -2.37 17.76
C ASN A 136 -22.25 -3.31 17.94
N ARG A 137 -21.93 -4.05 16.90
CA ARG A 137 -20.91 -5.09 16.91
C ARG A 137 -19.50 -4.58 16.63
N GLY A 138 -19.39 -3.39 16.06
CA GLY A 138 -18.12 -2.76 15.74
C GLY A 138 -18.27 -1.51 14.90
N ARG A 139 -17.18 -1.00 14.41
CA ARG A 139 -17.13 0.16 13.50
C ARG A 139 -16.29 -0.20 12.28
N LEU A 140 -16.86 0.07 11.11
CA LEU A 140 -16.13 0.08 9.86
C LEU A 140 -15.79 1.53 9.52
N ARG A 141 -14.52 1.83 9.31
CA ARG A 141 -14.07 3.10 8.75
C ARG A 141 -13.46 2.84 7.38
N VAL A 142 -13.95 3.51 6.37
CA VAL A 142 -13.36 3.55 5.05
C VAL A 142 -12.75 4.91 4.80
N THR A 143 -11.56 4.92 4.20
CA THR A 143 -10.80 6.15 3.92
C THR A 143 -10.28 6.04 2.50
N LYS A 144 -10.37 7.11 1.72
CA LYS A 144 -9.77 7.13 0.38
C LYS A 144 -8.25 7.08 0.51
N SER A 145 -7.62 6.20 -0.26
CA SER A 145 -6.16 6.11 -0.32
C SER A 145 -5.57 7.49 -0.63
N ASN A 146 -4.50 7.85 0.07
CA ASN A 146 -3.79 9.12 -0.09
C ASN A 146 -4.62 10.39 0.20
N SER A 147 -5.78 10.28 0.87
CA SER A 147 -6.61 11.44 1.24
C SER A 147 -7.21 11.30 2.64
N LEU A 148 -6.63 11.96 3.61
CA LEU A 148 -7.16 12.01 4.98
C LEU A 148 -8.45 12.82 5.12
N THR A 149 -8.83 13.58 4.08
CA THR A 149 -10.04 14.40 4.07
C THR A 149 -11.27 13.64 3.58
N VAL A 150 -11.09 12.45 2.98
CA VAL A 150 -12.17 11.59 2.47
C VAL A 150 -12.26 10.35 3.33
N TRP A 151 -13.29 10.27 4.13
CA TRP A 151 -13.52 9.15 5.04
C TRP A 151 -15.01 9.01 5.39
N HIS A 152 -15.43 7.78 5.68
CA HIS A 152 -16.78 7.47 6.17
C HIS A 152 -16.68 6.42 7.28
N THR A 153 -17.48 6.58 8.31
CA THR A 153 -17.56 5.66 9.45
C THR A 153 -18.97 5.12 9.58
N PHE A 154 -19.06 3.82 9.74
CA PHE A 154 -20.28 3.10 9.94
C PHE A 154 -20.22 2.30 11.24
N LYS A 155 -21.37 2.07 11.83
CA LYS A 155 -21.59 1.07 12.87
C LYS A 155 -21.97 -0.25 12.18
N ILE A 156 -21.38 -1.35 12.57
CA ILE A 156 -21.83 -2.70 12.19
C ILE A 156 -23.05 -3.02 13.06
N SER A 157 -24.23 -3.04 12.45
CA SER A 157 -25.52 -3.01 13.13
C SER A 157 -26.25 -4.36 13.16
N GLY A 158 -25.66 -5.39 12.59
CA GLY A 158 -26.24 -6.73 12.51
C GLY A 158 -25.20 -7.82 12.31
N ALA A 159 -25.68 -9.06 12.25
CA ALA A 159 -24.84 -10.19 11.90
C ALA A 159 -24.29 -10.05 10.48
N ILE A 160 -23.08 -10.51 10.30
CA ILE A 160 -22.43 -10.64 9.00
C ILE A 160 -23.00 -11.84 8.26
N THR A 161 -23.05 -11.76 6.95
CA THR A 161 -23.43 -12.89 6.09
C THR A 161 -22.26 -13.25 5.19
N ASP A 162 -21.76 -14.44 5.34
CA ASP A 162 -20.85 -15.07 4.38
C ASP A 162 -21.66 -15.45 3.14
N ALA A 163 -21.29 -14.90 1.98
CA ALA A 163 -22.01 -15.06 0.72
C ALA A 163 -21.03 -15.41 -0.37
N SER A 164 -20.71 -16.67 -0.52
CA SER A 164 -19.86 -17.27 -1.56
C SER A 164 -19.02 -16.28 -2.39
N GLY A 165 -17.76 -16.04 -1.96
CA GLY A 165 -16.81 -15.12 -2.60
C GLY A 165 -16.84 -13.69 -2.08
N TYR A 166 -17.77 -13.33 -1.22
CA TYR A 166 -17.84 -12.02 -0.61
C TYR A 166 -18.59 -12.02 0.72
N THR A 167 -18.34 -11.03 1.52
CA THR A 167 -18.96 -10.85 2.84
C THR A 167 -19.91 -9.64 2.84
N LYS A 168 -21.13 -9.82 3.41
CA LYS A 168 -22.12 -8.74 3.58
C LYS A 168 -22.11 -8.23 5.01
N LEU A 169 -21.96 -6.92 5.17
CA LEU A 169 -22.06 -6.24 6.46
C LEU A 169 -23.36 -5.42 6.53
N ALA A 170 -24.14 -5.61 7.60
CA ALA A 170 -25.24 -4.70 7.90
C ALA A 170 -24.70 -3.45 8.60
N LEU A 171 -25.01 -2.28 8.06
CA LEU A 171 -24.40 -1.02 8.46
C LEU A 171 -25.43 0.04 8.87
N THR A 172 -25.00 0.92 9.77
CA THR A 172 -25.65 2.20 10.04
C THR A 172 -24.59 3.30 9.93
N TYR A 173 -24.84 4.29 9.09
CA TYR A 173 -23.95 5.42 8.94
C TYR A 173 -23.81 6.21 10.23
N ILE A 174 -22.58 6.66 10.55
CA ILE A 174 -22.28 7.51 11.71
C ILE A 174 -21.93 8.91 11.24
N ASP A 175 -20.87 9.03 10.43
CA ASP A 175 -20.33 10.31 9.98
C ASP A 175 -19.34 10.11 8.83
N GLY A 176 -19.03 11.17 8.08
CA GLY A 176 -18.02 11.12 7.01
C GLY A 176 -17.96 12.40 6.20
N ALA A 177 -16.92 12.47 5.37
CA ALA A 177 -16.63 13.59 4.50
C ALA A 177 -16.07 13.15 3.15
N GLY A 178 -16.36 13.92 2.11
CA GLY A 178 -15.84 13.72 0.76
C GLY A 178 -16.52 12.58 -0.01
N SER A 179 -15.96 12.26 -1.19
CA SER A 179 -16.42 11.18 -2.06
C SER A 179 -15.33 10.16 -2.26
N LEU A 180 -15.67 8.87 -2.10
CA LEU A 180 -14.77 7.76 -2.42
C LEU A 180 -14.60 7.58 -3.93
N ALA A 181 -15.60 7.96 -4.73
CA ALA A 181 -15.49 7.95 -6.18
C ALA A 181 -14.52 9.04 -6.67
N ASP A 182 -13.81 8.73 -7.74
CA ASP A 182 -12.94 9.68 -8.45
C ASP A 182 -13.73 10.64 -9.33
#